data_421467f09ac3a03336125367d80dadfa
#
_entry.id   421467f09ac3a03336125367d80dadfa
#
_cell.length_a   1.000
_cell.length_b   1.000
_cell.length_c   1.000
_cell.angle_alpha   90.00
_cell.angle_beta   90.00
_cell.angle_gamma   90.00
#
_symmetry.space_group_name_H-M   'P 1'
#
loop_
_entity.id
_entity.type
_entity.pdbx_description
1 polymer ?
#
loop_
_entity_poly.entity_id
_entity_poly.type
_entity_poly.pdbx_seq_one_letter_code
_entity_poly.pdbx_strand_id
1 'polypeptide(L)'
;MFSVEDVAAEAGVELDVLSRECSQDVLLKLANFCNHWTLIARHLGLEEHEITAVDDDLKTTDEKRVAMLDKWKEKCAFRATYHVFIEALLAAGRTQGAVEACKAIGAASSH
;
A
#
# COMPACT_ATOMS: atom_id res chain seq x y z
N MET A 1 -11.57 -15.33 -7.22
CA MET A 1 -10.61 -14.23 -7.16
C MET A 1 -10.91 -13.35 -5.94
N PHE A 2 -9.89 -12.98 -5.20
CA PHE A 2 -10.07 -12.12 -4.02
C PHE A 2 -10.30 -10.68 -4.44
N SER A 3 -11.28 -10.04 -3.79
CA SER A 3 -11.50 -8.61 -3.90
C SER A 3 -11.10 -7.94 -2.58
N VAL A 4 -11.13 -6.62 -2.53
CA VAL A 4 -10.84 -5.89 -1.29
C VAL A 4 -11.84 -6.29 -0.20
N GLU A 5 -13.10 -6.49 -0.57
CA GLU A 5 -14.14 -6.93 0.37
C GLU A 5 -13.81 -8.29 0.97
N ASP A 6 -13.31 -9.23 0.16
CA ASP A 6 -12.90 -10.55 0.62
C ASP A 6 -11.74 -10.45 1.61
N VAL A 7 -10.76 -9.62 1.29
CA VAL A 7 -9.60 -9.38 2.16
C VAL A 7 -10.03 -8.75 3.48
N ALA A 8 -10.91 -7.77 3.43
CA ALA A 8 -11.42 -7.10 4.62
C ALA A 8 -12.16 -8.09 5.52
N ALA A 9 -12.99 -8.95 4.94
CA ALA A 9 -13.71 -9.98 5.68
C ALA A 9 -12.76 -10.96 6.34
N GLU A 10 -11.74 -11.41 5.61
CA GLU A 10 -10.73 -12.35 6.12
C GLU A 10 -9.93 -11.72 7.27
N ALA A 11 -9.60 -10.44 7.17
CA ALA A 11 -8.84 -9.72 8.20
C ALA A 11 -9.71 -9.23 9.35
N GLY A 12 -11.03 -9.26 9.21
CA GLY A 12 -11.95 -8.74 10.23
C GLY A 12 -11.95 -7.22 10.31
N VAL A 13 -11.76 -6.55 9.18
CA VAL A 13 -11.68 -5.09 9.10
C VAL A 13 -12.88 -4.56 8.31
N GLU A 14 -13.49 -3.50 8.78
CA GLU A 14 -14.62 -2.88 8.08
C GLU A 14 -14.16 -2.08 6.87
N LEU A 15 -14.98 -2.08 5.81
CA LEU A 15 -14.66 -1.34 4.59
C LEU A 15 -14.54 0.16 4.82
N ASP A 16 -15.27 0.71 5.79
CA ASP A 16 -15.16 2.12 6.18
C ASP A 16 -13.73 2.51 6.56
N VAL A 17 -13.04 1.59 7.27
CA VAL A 17 -11.66 1.82 7.68
C VAL A 17 -10.77 1.92 6.45
N LEU A 18 -11.00 1.07 5.46
CA LEU A 18 -10.20 1.04 4.24
C LEU A 18 -10.47 2.23 3.32
N SER A 19 -11.61 2.89 3.47
CA SER A 19 -11.93 4.09 2.66
C SER A 19 -11.20 5.34 3.12
N ARG A 20 -10.51 5.29 4.26
CA ARG A 20 -9.79 6.42 4.81
C ARG A 20 -8.48 6.66 4.07
N GLU A 21 -8.05 7.92 4.05
CA GLU A 21 -6.74 8.30 3.53
C GLU A 21 -5.64 7.67 4.40
N CYS A 22 -4.58 7.18 3.75
CA CYS A 22 -3.45 6.59 4.45
C CYS A 22 -2.74 7.62 5.33
N SER A 23 -2.55 7.31 6.61
CA SER A 23 -1.75 8.15 7.48
C SER A 23 -0.27 7.81 7.28
N GLN A 24 0.61 8.77 7.55
CA GLN A 24 2.04 8.60 7.40
C GLN A 24 2.57 7.46 8.27
N ASP A 25 2.10 7.39 9.51
CA ASP A 25 2.54 6.36 10.45
C ASP A 25 2.21 4.95 9.96
N VAL A 26 1.03 4.78 9.39
CA VAL A 26 0.60 3.48 8.88
C VAL A 26 1.34 3.15 7.59
N LEU A 27 1.61 4.14 6.73
CA LEU A 27 2.37 3.92 5.50
C LEU A 27 3.75 3.33 5.79
N LEU A 28 4.42 3.78 6.85
CA LEU A 28 5.71 3.24 7.24
C LEU A 28 5.62 1.74 7.55
N LYS A 29 4.53 1.33 8.17
CA LYS A 29 4.28 -0.10 8.45
C LYS A 29 3.94 -0.86 7.17
N LEU A 30 3.15 -0.25 6.29
CA LEU A 30 2.73 -0.88 5.03
C LEU A 30 3.90 -1.11 4.08
N ALA A 31 4.96 -0.33 4.19
CA ALA A 31 6.16 -0.51 3.38
C ALA A 31 6.73 -1.94 3.52
N ASN A 32 6.55 -2.56 4.68
CA ASN A 32 7.03 -3.92 4.92
C ASN A 32 6.33 -4.98 4.07
N PHE A 33 5.18 -4.66 3.49
CA PHE A 33 4.43 -5.57 2.64
C PHE A 33 4.70 -5.37 1.15
N CYS A 34 5.60 -4.43 0.82
CA CYS A 34 5.90 -4.06 -0.56
C CYS A 34 7.17 -4.77 -1.07
N ASN A 35 7.21 -6.10 -0.99
CA ASN A 35 8.39 -6.88 -1.40
C ASN A 35 8.78 -6.66 -2.87
N HIS A 36 7.79 -6.56 -3.75
CA HIS A 36 8.02 -6.20 -5.15
C HIS A 36 7.54 -4.78 -5.36
N TRP A 37 8.25 -3.84 -4.75
CA TRP A 37 7.82 -2.45 -4.68
C TRP A 37 7.62 -1.81 -6.06
N THR A 38 8.42 -2.17 -7.07
CA THR A 38 8.27 -1.61 -8.40
C THR A 38 6.96 -2.02 -9.05
N LEU A 39 6.57 -3.28 -8.89
CA LEU A 39 5.30 -3.79 -9.40
C LEU A 39 4.11 -3.14 -8.68
N ILE A 40 4.20 -3.04 -7.36
CA ILE A 40 3.16 -2.41 -6.55
C ILE A 40 3.03 -0.94 -6.94
N ALA A 41 4.16 -0.25 -7.15
CA ALA A 41 4.16 1.15 -7.58
C ALA A 41 3.40 1.34 -8.89
N ARG A 42 3.58 0.44 -9.85
CA ARG A 42 2.84 0.50 -11.11
C ARG A 42 1.34 0.35 -10.89
N HIS A 43 0.94 -0.57 -10.03
CA HIS A 43 -0.49 -0.77 -9.71
C HIS A 43 -1.07 0.40 -8.91
N LEU A 44 -0.23 1.14 -8.19
CA LEU A 44 -0.65 2.35 -7.49
C LEU A 44 -0.77 3.56 -8.42
N GLY A 45 -0.31 3.42 -9.66
CA GLY A 45 -0.43 4.47 -10.66
C GLY A 45 0.81 5.33 -10.83
N LEU A 46 1.95 4.92 -10.27
CA LEU A 46 3.21 5.63 -10.51
C LEU A 46 3.74 5.31 -11.90
N GLU A 47 4.28 6.32 -12.57
CA GLU A 47 4.84 6.16 -13.89
C GLU A 47 6.28 5.65 -13.82
N GLU A 48 6.76 5.08 -14.94
CA GLU A 48 8.11 4.50 -15.00
C GLU A 48 9.19 5.51 -14.60
N HIS A 49 9.08 6.77 -15.01
CA HIS A 49 10.09 7.76 -14.64
C HIS A 49 10.09 8.06 -13.14
N GLU A 50 8.93 7.96 -12.50
CA GLU A 50 8.82 8.15 -11.05
C GLU A 50 9.45 6.98 -10.30
N ILE A 51 9.22 5.76 -10.79
CA ILE A 51 9.79 4.54 -10.21
C ILE A 51 11.31 4.55 -10.36
N THR A 52 11.78 4.91 -11.55
CA THR A 52 13.23 4.99 -11.84
C THR A 52 13.90 6.03 -10.95
N ALA A 53 13.27 7.18 -10.73
CA ALA A 53 13.82 8.22 -9.85
C ALA A 53 13.99 7.71 -8.42
N VAL A 54 13.01 6.98 -7.90
CA VAL A 54 13.11 6.38 -6.55
C VAL A 54 14.24 5.35 -6.50
N ASP A 55 14.32 4.51 -7.52
CA ASP A 55 15.33 3.45 -7.58
C ASP A 55 16.75 4.00 -7.66
N ASP A 56 16.94 5.06 -8.43
CA ASP A 56 18.26 5.68 -8.64
C ASP A 56 18.73 6.53 -7.45
N ASP A 57 17.79 7.20 -6.78
CA ASP A 57 18.13 8.16 -5.73
C ASP A 57 18.44 7.52 -4.37
N LEU A 58 17.99 6.29 -4.15
CA LEU A 58 18.11 5.64 -2.85
C LEU A 58 18.90 4.34 -2.94
N LYS A 59 19.54 3.97 -1.84
CA LYS A 59 20.45 2.83 -1.81
C LYS A 59 19.85 1.53 -1.31
N THR A 60 18.96 1.61 -0.30
CA THR A 60 18.38 0.41 0.29
C THR A 60 16.97 0.17 -0.18
N THR A 61 16.57 -1.10 -0.21
CA THR A 61 15.21 -1.47 -0.60
C THR A 61 14.17 -0.89 0.37
N ASP A 62 14.48 -0.85 1.65
CA ASP A 62 13.58 -0.27 2.65
C ASP A 62 13.32 1.21 2.39
N GLU A 63 14.36 1.97 2.07
CA GLU A 63 14.23 3.38 1.73
C GLU A 63 13.38 3.57 0.47
N LYS A 64 13.59 2.70 -0.53
CA LYS A 64 12.85 2.75 -1.78
C LYS A 64 11.37 2.48 -1.57
N ARG A 65 11.03 1.51 -0.73
CA ARG A 65 9.64 1.18 -0.41
C ARG A 65 8.92 2.36 0.23
N VAL A 66 9.55 2.98 1.22
CA VAL A 66 8.97 4.13 1.92
C VAL A 66 8.84 5.31 0.97
N ALA A 67 9.89 5.61 0.21
CA ALA A 67 9.87 6.73 -0.74
C ALA A 67 8.80 6.54 -1.83
N MET A 68 8.62 5.32 -2.30
CA MET A 68 7.60 4.99 -3.29
C MET A 68 6.20 5.29 -2.75
N LEU A 69 5.92 4.88 -1.51
CA LEU A 69 4.62 5.14 -0.89
C LEU A 69 4.40 6.62 -0.61
N ASP A 70 5.44 7.33 -0.20
CA ASP A 70 5.38 8.78 0.01
C ASP A 70 5.06 9.50 -1.31
N LYS A 71 5.70 9.07 -2.39
CA LYS A 71 5.46 9.65 -3.71
C LYS A 71 4.05 9.39 -4.18
N TRP A 72 3.54 8.19 -3.95
CA TRP A 72 2.16 7.84 -4.27
C TRP A 72 1.18 8.72 -3.49
N LYS A 73 1.40 8.86 -2.19
CA LYS A 73 0.54 9.68 -1.34
C LYS A 73 0.56 11.14 -1.77
N GLU A 74 1.74 11.66 -2.09
CA GLU A 74 1.90 13.03 -2.57
C GLU A 74 1.16 13.25 -3.90
N LYS A 75 1.26 12.27 -4.81
CA LYS A 75 0.64 12.34 -6.12
C LYS A 75 -0.88 12.26 -6.04
N CYS A 76 -1.40 11.39 -5.22
CA CYS A 76 -2.83 11.08 -5.14
C CYS A 76 -3.57 11.83 -4.03
N ALA A 77 -2.85 12.36 -3.05
CA ALA A 77 -3.42 13.10 -1.93
C ALA A 77 -4.55 12.30 -1.24
N PHE A 78 -5.75 12.87 -1.17
CA PHE A 78 -6.88 12.21 -0.49
C PHE A 78 -7.36 10.92 -1.18
N ARG A 79 -6.92 10.65 -2.41
CA ARG A 79 -7.23 9.40 -3.12
C ARG A 79 -6.31 8.25 -2.70
N ALA A 80 -5.25 8.54 -1.97
CA ALA A 80 -4.33 7.52 -1.46
C ALA A 80 -4.94 6.87 -0.23
N THR A 81 -5.92 6.00 -0.45
CA THR A 81 -6.66 5.31 0.61
C THR A 81 -6.11 3.90 0.82
N TYR A 82 -6.41 3.32 1.96
CA TYR A 82 -6.04 1.93 2.25
C TYR A 82 -6.66 0.97 1.24
N HIS A 83 -7.89 1.27 0.79
CA HIS A 83 -8.57 0.46 -0.21
C HIS A 83 -7.72 0.34 -1.49
N VAL A 84 -7.22 1.47 -1.99
CA VAL A 84 -6.38 1.50 -3.19
C VAL A 84 -5.09 0.71 -2.97
N PHE A 85 -4.49 0.85 -1.79
CA PHE A 85 -3.27 0.11 -1.46
C PHE A 85 -3.50 -1.41 -1.47
N ILE A 86 -4.60 -1.86 -0.86
CA ILE A 86 -4.94 -3.29 -0.82
C ILE A 86 -5.23 -3.80 -2.24
N GLU A 87 -5.94 -3.02 -3.06
CA GLU A 87 -6.18 -3.37 -4.47
C GLU A 87 -4.87 -3.58 -5.22
N ALA A 88 -3.89 -2.71 -4.98
CA ALA A 88 -2.58 -2.82 -5.64
C ALA A 88 -1.86 -4.10 -5.24
N LEU A 89 -1.91 -4.48 -3.96
CA LEU A 89 -1.33 -5.72 -3.49
C LEU A 89 -1.98 -6.94 -4.15
N LEU A 90 -3.31 -6.93 -4.25
CA LEU A 90 -4.05 -8.01 -4.90
C LEU A 90 -3.70 -8.10 -6.39
N ALA A 91 -3.61 -6.96 -7.06
CA ALA A 91 -3.26 -6.90 -8.48
C ALA A 91 -1.84 -7.42 -8.72
N ALA A 92 -0.95 -7.22 -7.75
CA ALA A 92 0.43 -7.72 -7.81
C ALA A 92 0.54 -9.20 -7.42
N GLY A 93 -0.57 -9.88 -7.16
CA GLY A 93 -0.58 -11.28 -6.78
C GLY A 93 -0.21 -11.54 -5.33
N ARG A 94 -0.28 -10.53 -4.48
CA ARG A 94 0.12 -10.60 -3.07
C ARG A 94 -1.09 -10.75 -2.15
N THR A 95 -1.87 -11.81 -2.35
CA THR A 95 -3.10 -12.03 -1.58
C THR A 95 -2.84 -12.13 -0.08
N GLN A 96 -1.86 -12.93 0.32
CA GLN A 96 -1.52 -13.08 1.73
C GLN A 96 -0.99 -11.76 2.31
N GLY A 97 -0.15 -11.06 1.54
CA GLY A 97 0.35 -9.74 1.94
C GLY A 97 -0.78 -8.74 2.11
N ALA A 98 -1.79 -8.80 1.25
CA ALA A 98 -2.96 -7.92 1.34
C ALA A 98 -3.73 -8.18 2.64
N VAL A 99 -3.93 -9.44 3.00
CA VAL A 99 -4.62 -9.79 4.26
C VAL A 99 -3.83 -9.29 5.46
N GLU A 100 -2.53 -9.53 5.48
CA GLU A 100 -1.66 -9.09 6.58
C GLU A 100 -1.61 -7.56 6.69
N ALA A 101 -1.53 -6.88 5.55
CA ALA A 101 -1.55 -5.41 5.52
C ALA A 101 -2.90 -4.89 6.05
N CYS A 102 -3.99 -5.54 5.67
CA CYS A 102 -5.32 -5.16 6.12
C CYS A 102 -5.45 -5.30 7.65
N LYS A 103 -4.90 -6.37 8.20
CA LYS A 103 -4.87 -6.57 9.66
C LYS A 103 -4.09 -5.45 10.36
N ALA A 104 -2.95 -5.05 9.77
CA ALA A 104 -2.13 -3.97 10.32
C ALA A 104 -2.89 -2.63 10.30
N ILE A 105 -3.62 -2.37 9.22
CA ILE A 105 -4.46 -1.17 9.10
C ILE A 105 -5.55 -1.18 10.18
N GLY A 106 -6.21 -2.30 10.35
CA GLY A 106 -7.26 -2.45 11.37
C GLY A 106 -6.73 -2.21 12.78
N ALA A 107 -5.57 -2.78 13.09
CA ALA A 107 -4.93 -2.62 14.39
C ALA A 107 -4.57 -1.15 14.66
N ALA A 108 -4.07 -0.45 13.64
CA ALA A 108 -3.71 0.96 13.76
C ALA A 108 -4.96 1.86 13.93
N SER A 109 -6.08 1.45 13.35
CA SER A 109 -7.32 2.24 13.37
C SER A 109 -8.18 2.00 14.60
N SER A 110 -7.86 0.99 15.41
CA SER A 110 -8.63 0.68 16.62
C SER A 110 -8.19 1.50 17.84
N HIS A 111 -7.28 2.43 17.67
CA HIS A 111 -6.82 3.32 18.73
C HIS A 111 -7.51 4.67 18.71
#